data_5348041a452fae24a081c3880e83202a
#
_entry.id   5348041a452fae24a081c3880e83202a
#
_cell.length_a   1.000
_cell.length_b   1.000
_cell.length_c   1.000
_cell.angle_alpha   90.00
_cell.angle_beta   90.00
_cell.angle_gamma   90.00
#
_symmetry.space_group_name_H-M   'P 1'
#
loop_
_entity.id
_entity.type
_entity.pdbx_description
1 polymer ?
#
loop_
_entity_poly.entity_id
_entity_poly.type
_entity_poly.pdbx_seq_one_letter_code
_entity_poly.pdbx_strand_id
1 'polypeptide(L)'
;LQYYLKQGYETVIWCDADFLIFDPDNFKIPDTNYAIGREVWIQHNKDNQLKVYKKVHNAFLMFSQGNSFLDFYTETAEKLLTMNSGKMPDQFIGPKLLTALHNIAICPVLETAGMLSPLVIKDIIGNQSKPINLFILNSSEPLSAANLCSSSCSKNDISEVEMEKVIEKLLHNPFIFHH
;
A
#
# COMPACT_ATOMS: atom_id res chain seq x y z
N LEU A 1 14.69 -6.16 5.66
CA LEU A 1 14.92 -6.63 4.30
C LEU A 1 16.40 -6.91 4.07
N GLN A 2 17.32 -5.91 4.15
CA GLN A 2 18.77 -6.09 3.92
C GLN A 2 19.39 -7.20 4.75
N TYR A 3 18.97 -7.38 6.02
CA TYR A 3 19.46 -8.45 6.88
C TYR A 3 19.26 -9.84 6.24
N TYR A 4 18.06 -10.15 5.76
CA TYR A 4 17.76 -11.44 5.15
C TYR A 4 18.45 -11.62 3.78
N LEU A 5 18.55 -10.57 2.97
CA LEU A 5 19.32 -10.62 1.72
C LEU A 5 20.81 -10.94 1.98
N LYS A 6 21.39 -10.38 3.05
CA LYS A 6 22.76 -10.70 3.49
C LYS A 6 22.92 -12.13 4.03
N GLN A 7 21.83 -12.79 4.45
CA GLN A 7 21.82 -14.20 4.84
C GLN A 7 21.72 -15.17 3.64
N GLY A 8 21.66 -14.67 2.41
CA GLY A 8 21.67 -15.46 1.19
C GLY A 8 20.29 -15.71 0.57
N TYR A 9 19.24 -15.09 1.08
CA TYR A 9 17.94 -15.13 0.38
C TYR A 9 18.04 -14.32 -0.92
N GLU A 10 17.60 -14.91 -2.02
CA GLU A 10 17.66 -14.26 -3.34
C GLU A 10 16.67 -13.09 -3.45
N THR A 11 15.48 -13.25 -2.88
CA THR A 11 14.42 -12.24 -2.84
C THR A 11 13.76 -12.23 -1.47
N VAL A 12 13.47 -11.05 -0.98
CA VAL A 12 12.79 -10.83 0.32
C VAL A 12 11.61 -9.91 0.09
N ILE A 13 10.46 -10.30 0.66
CA ILE A 13 9.23 -9.52 0.62
C ILE A 13 8.90 -9.07 2.03
N TRP A 14 8.55 -7.81 2.17
CA TRP A 14 7.91 -7.25 3.36
C TRP A 14 6.43 -7.07 3.08
N CYS A 15 5.61 -7.56 3.98
CA CYS A 15 4.20 -7.23 4.06
C CYS A 15 3.89 -6.71 5.46
N ASP A 16 3.09 -5.64 5.56
CA ASP A 16 2.57 -5.18 6.84
C ASP A 16 1.63 -6.25 7.43
N ALA A 17 1.46 -6.26 8.76
CA ALA A 17 0.67 -7.28 9.44
C ALA A 17 -0.83 -7.26 9.08
N ASP A 18 -1.31 -6.14 8.55
CA ASP A 18 -2.68 -5.92 8.06
C ASP A 18 -2.79 -5.96 6.52
N PHE A 19 -1.80 -6.59 5.86
CA PHE A 19 -1.82 -6.83 4.43
C PHE A 19 -2.54 -8.15 4.13
N LEU A 20 -3.72 -8.08 3.51
CA LEU A 20 -4.57 -9.22 3.17
C LEU A 20 -4.40 -9.59 1.69
N ILE A 21 -4.04 -10.85 1.40
CA ILE A 21 -4.13 -11.45 0.06
C ILE A 21 -5.49 -12.13 -0.01
N PHE A 22 -6.43 -11.56 -0.77
CA PHE A 22 -7.79 -12.06 -0.89
C PHE A 22 -8.07 -12.77 -2.22
N ASP A 23 -7.21 -12.60 -3.22
CA ASP A 23 -7.23 -13.31 -4.51
C ASP A 23 -5.85 -13.91 -4.81
N PRO A 24 -5.49 -15.04 -4.15
CA PRO A 24 -4.15 -15.61 -4.26
C PRO A 24 -3.84 -16.14 -5.67
N ASP A 25 -4.84 -16.54 -6.44
CA ASP A 25 -4.66 -17.04 -7.80
C ASP A 25 -4.19 -15.95 -8.77
N ASN A 26 -4.58 -14.70 -8.53
CA ASN A 26 -4.21 -13.52 -9.29
C ASN A 26 -3.13 -12.66 -8.64
N PHE A 27 -2.72 -12.98 -7.41
CA PHE A 27 -1.60 -12.31 -6.75
C PHE A 27 -0.26 -12.85 -7.27
N LYS A 28 0.28 -12.19 -8.31
CA LYS A 28 1.54 -12.59 -8.94
C LYS A 28 2.68 -11.71 -8.45
N ILE A 29 3.72 -12.34 -7.96
CA ILE A 29 4.98 -11.64 -7.66
C ILE A 29 5.64 -11.26 -8.99
N PRO A 30 6.00 -9.99 -9.21
CA PRO A 30 6.56 -9.55 -10.48
C PRO A 30 7.99 -10.08 -10.68
N ASP A 31 8.35 -10.37 -11.93
CA ASP A 31 9.70 -10.74 -12.34
C ASP A 31 10.57 -9.47 -12.53
N THR A 32 10.77 -8.75 -11.42
CA THR A 32 11.61 -7.54 -11.36
C THR A 32 12.54 -7.61 -10.15
N ASN A 33 13.65 -6.89 -10.19
CA ASN A 33 14.61 -6.88 -9.07
C ASN A 33 14.07 -6.21 -7.80
N TYR A 34 12.98 -5.45 -7.90
CA TYR A 34 12.22 -4.91 -6.78
C TYR A 34 10.84 -4.44 -7.24
N ALA A 35 9.94 -4.32 -6.29
CA ALA A 35 8.64 -3.70 -6.49
C ALA A 35 8.13 -3.09 -5.19
N ILE A 36 7.31 -2.04 -5.32
CA ILE A 36 6.63 -1.36 -4.22
C ILE A 36 5.13 -1.36 -4.46
N GLY A 37 4.32 -1.31 -3.41
CA GLY A 37 2.86 -1.35 -3.55
C GLY A 37 2.26 -0.05 -4.09
N ARG A 38 1.12 -0.13 -4.78
CA ARG A 38 0.36 1.02 -5.30
C ARG A 38 -0.61 1.55 -4.24
N GLU A 39 -0.62 2.85 -4.02
CA GLU A 39 -1.63 3.54 -3.24
C GLU A 39 -2.58 4.34 -4.14
N VAL A 40 -3.86 3.95 -4.14
CA VAL A 40 -4.97 4.76 -4.66
C VAL A 40 -5.83 5.14 -3.47
N TRP A 41 -5.64 6.36 -2.96
CA TRP A 41 -6.30 6.83 -1.75
C TRP A 41 -7.48 7.72 -2.07
N ILE A 42 -8.68 7.34 -1.61
CA ILE A 42 -9.90 8.12 -1.78
C ILE A 42 -10.24 8.79 -0.46
N GLN A 43 -10.40 10.10 -0.47
CA GLN A 43 -10.84 10.87 0.69
C GLN A 43 -11.63 12.11 0.28
N HIS A 44 -12.34 12.73 1.22
CA HIS A 44 -12.94 14.04 0.99
C HIS A 44 -11.88 15.16 1.07
N ASN A 45 -12.01 16.15 0.21
CA ASN A 45 -11.27 17.41 0.31
C ASN A 45 -11.97 18.37 1.31
N LYS A 46 -11.44 19.58 1.44
CA LYS A 46 -12.02 20.61 2.31
C LYS A 46 -13.45 21.03 1.94
N ASP A 47 -13.81 20.86 0.67
CA ASP A 47 -15.12 21.19 0.12
C ASP A 47 -16.08 19.97 0.13
N ASN A 48 -15.72 18.92 0.88
CA ASN A 48 -16.48 17.67 1.00
C ASN A 48 -16.67 16.92 -0.33
N GLN A 49 -15.77 17.15 -1.31
CA GLN A 49 -15.77 16.45 -2.58
C GLN A 49 -14.79 15.27 -2.53
N LEU A 50 -15.15 14.16 -3.15
CA LEU A 50 -14.25 13.01 -3.26
C LEU A 50 -13.03 13.37 -4.11
N LYS A 51 -11.84 13.07 -3.59
CA LYS A 51 -10.55 13.28 -4.25
C LYS A 51 -9.72 12.01 -4.23
N VAL A 52 -9.05 11.76 -5.36
CA VAL A 52 -8.16 10.61 -5.55
C VAL A 52 -6.72 11.07 -5.46
N TYR A 53 -5.91 10.33 -4.71
CA TYR A 53 -4.46 10.51 -4.64
C TYR A 53 -3.79 9.21 -5.06
N LYS A 54 -2.95 9.30 -6.10
CA LYS A 54 -2.13 8.17 -6.57
C LYS A 54 -0.71 8.33 -6.03
N LYS A 55 -0.24 7.33 -5.31
CA LYS A 55 1.09 7.28 -4.70
C LYS A 55 1.60 5.85 -4.68
N VAL A 56 2.67 5.63 -3.95
CA VAL A 56 3.18 4.31 -3.58
C VAL A 56 3.19 4.17 -2.06
N HIS A 57 3.15 2.93 -1.57
CA HIS A 57 3.19 2.64 -0.15
C HIS A 57 4.24 1.57 0.18
N ASN A 58 4.59 1.47 1.45
CA ASN A 58 5.57 0.52 1.98
C ASN A 58 4.95 -0.71 2.66
N ALA A 59 3.63 -0.87 2.60
CA ALA A 59 2.96 -2.05 3.15
C ALA A 59 3.23 -3.33 2.34
N PHE A 60 3.69 -3.18 1.09
CA PHE A 60 4.30 -4.23 0.29
C PHE A 60 5.61 -3.71 -0.30
N LEU A 61 6.71 -4.41 -0.02
CA LEU A 61 8.03 -4.14 -0.57
C LEU A 61 8.71 -5.45 -0.95
N MET A 62 9.18 -5.57 -2.17
CA MET A 62 9.95 -6.71 -2.66
C MET A 62 11.33 -6.22 -3.12
N PHE A 63 12.38 -6.92 -2.73
CA PHE A 63 13.74 -6.65 -3.18
C PHE A 63 14.54 -7.93 -3.39
N SER A 64 15.27 -7.97 -4.50
CA SER A 64 16.26 -9.03 -4.77
C SER A 64 17.65 -8.67 -4.26
N GLN A 65 18.50 -9.67 -4.14
CA GLN A 65 19.87 -9.51 -3.67
C GLN A 65 20.67 -8.52 -4.54
N GLY A 66 21.47 -7.67 -3.92
CA GLY A 66 22.29 -6.68 -4.63
C GLY A 66 21.52 -5.51 -5.23
N ASN A 67 20.29 -5.26 -4.76
CA ASN A 67 19.46 -4.18 -5.28
C ASN A 67 19.95 -2.80 -4.82
N SER A 68 20.47 -2.00 -5.74
CA SER A 68 21.03 -0.65 -5.46
C SER A 68 19.96 0.37 -4.99
N PHE A 69 18.70 0.19 -5.39
CA PHE A 69 17.63 1.08 -4.91
C PHE A 69 17.35 0.85 -3.42
N LEU A 70 17.40 -0.40 -2.93
CA LEU A 70 17.25 -0.69 -1.51
C LEU A 70 18.38 -0.05 -0.68
N ASP A 71 19.61 -0.12 -1.17
CA ASP A 71 20.76 0.49 -0.50
C ASP A 71 20.59 2.02 -0.45
N PHE A 72 20.28 2.64 -1.58
CA PHE A 72 20.03 4.08 -1.66
C PHE A 72 18.86 4.53 -0.76
N TYR A 73 17.75 3.77 -0.75
CA TYR A 73 16.60 4.07 0.11
C TYR A 73 16.97 3.99 1.59
N THR A 74 17.73 2.96 1.97
CA THR A 74 18.18 2.78 3.36
C THR A 74 19.13 3.90 3.79
N GLU A 75 20.17 4.19 3.00
CA GLU A 75 21.11 5.27 3.30
C GLU A 75 20.42 6.64 3.38
N THR A 76 19.45 6.88 2.49
CA THR A 76 18.67 8.12 2.51
C THR A 76 17.81 8.21 3.77
N ALA A 77 17.16 7.12 4.17
CA ALA A 77 16.35 7.07 5.40
C ALA A 77 17.21 7.30 6.65
N GLU A 78 18.38 6.67 6.74
CA GLU A 78 19.35 6.85 7.83
C GLU A 78 19.87 8.29 7.90
N LYS A 79 20.21 8.89 6.76
CA LYS A 79 20.60 10.29 6.69
C LYS A 79 19.51 11.23 7.18
N LEU A 80 18.27 11.02 6.73
CA LEU A 80 17.12 11.83 7.16
C LEU A 80 16.87 11.71 8.67
N LEU A 81 17.05 10.51 9.24
CA LEU A 81 16.98 10.29 10.69
C LEU A 81 18.06 11.05 11.46
N THR A 82 19.31 10.98 10.99
CA THR A 82 20.45 11.64 11.67
C THR A 82 20.41 13.15 11.55
N MET A 83 19.89 13.69 10.45
CA MET A 83 19.74 15.14 10.26
C MET A 83 18.56 15.75 11.01
N ASN A 84 17.60 14.93 11.42
CA ASN A 84 16.40 15.41 12.11
C ASN A 84 16.65 15.53 13.62
N SER A 85 16.69 16.76 14.14
CA SER A 85 16.85 17.04 15.58
C SER A 85 15.54 17.13 16.36
N GLY A 86 14.39 16.97 15.69
CA GLY A 86 13.06 17.09 16.26
C GLY A 86 12.19 15.85 16.09
N LYS A 87 10.89 16.00 16.37
CA LYS A 87 9.92 14.92 16.12
C LYS A 87 9.82 14.69 14.61
N MET A 88 10.13 13.45 14.17
CA MET A 88 9.95 13.05 12.79
C MET A 88 8.46 13.04 12.43
N PRO A 89 8.05 13.66 11.30
CA PRO A 89 6.66 13.57 10.84
C PRO A 89 6.27 12.13 10.54
N ASP A 90 5.02 11.79 10.83
CA ASP A 90 4.48 10.46 10.55
C ASP A 90 4.66 10.09 9.07
N GLN A 91 4.99 8.83 8.80
CA GLN A 91 5.20 8.26 7.46
C GLN A 91 6.35 8.90 6.66
N PHE A 92 7.23 9.70 7.29
CA PHE A 92 8.23 10.48 6.57
C PHE A 92 9.25 9.62 5.83
N ILE A 93 9.86 8.65 6.51
CA ILE A 93 10.84 7.72 5.92
C ILE A 93 10.22 6.51 5.21
N GLY A 94 8.90 6.31 5.33
CA GLY A 94 8.14 5.28 4.63
C GLY A 94 7.48 5.82 3.36
N PRO A 95 6.13 5.90 3.32
CA PRO A 95 5.39 6.25 2.11
C PRO A 95 5.77 7.60 1.49
N LYS A 96 6.10 8.62 2.31
CA LYS A 96 6.48 9.95 1.78
C LYS A 96 7.81 9.92 1.05
N LEU A 97 8.83 9.29 1.64
CA LEU A 97 10.14 9.15 0.99
C LEU A 97 10.03 8.28 -0.27
N LEU A 98 9.35 7.12 -0.19
CA LEU A 98 9.15 6.25 -1.34
C LEU A 98 8.39 6.95 -2.48
N THR A 99 7.35 7.73 -2.17
CA THR A 99 6.62 8.51 -3.18
C THR A 99 7.53 9.58 -3.82
N ALA A 100 8.36 10.26 -3.04
CA ALA A 100 9.31 11.22 -3.59
C ALA A 100 10.33 10.54 -4.52
N LEU A 101 10.88 9.40 -4.12
CA LEU A 101 11.81 8.63 -4.95
C LEU A 101 11.12 8.07 -6.20
N HIS A 102 9.89 7.56 -6.09
CA HIS A 102 9.12 7.10 -7.23
C HIS A 102 8.85 8.21 -8.25
N ASN A 103 8.53 9.42 -7.79
CA ASN A 103 8.30 10.56 -8.68
C ASN A 103 9.57 10.98 -9.47
N ILE A 104 10.75 10.67 -8.94
CA ILE A 104 12.04 10.96 -9.61
C ILE A 104 12.47 9.80 -10.51
N ALA A 105 12.38 8.55 -10.01
CA ALA A 105 13.00 7.38 -10.63
C ALA A 105 11.99 6.42 -11.32
N ILE A 106 10.68 6.65 -11.19
CA ILE A 106 9.61 5.76 -11.72
C ILE A 106 9.88 4.30 -11.35
N CYS A 107 9.81 4.01 -10.05
CA CYS A 107 10.05 2.66 -9.52
C CYS A 107 9.03 1.63 -10.06
N PRO A 108 9.42 0.36 -10.25
CA PRO A 108 8.48 -0.73 -10.49
C PRO A 108 7.43 -0.81 -9.38
N VAL A 109 6.16 -0.93 -9.77
CA VAL A 109 5.04 -0.96 -8.84
C VAL A 109 4.24 -2.24 -9.05
N LEU A 110 3.89 -2.92 -7.95
CA LEU A 110 2.92 -4.00 -7.98
C LEU A 110 1.52 -3.38 -7.87
N GLU A 111 0.85 -3.24 -9.01
CA GLU A 111 -0.45 -2.57 -9.12
C GLU A 111 -1.57 -3.39 -8.45
N THR A 112 -1.43 -4.72 -8.36
CA THR A 112 -2.37 -5.63 -7.70
C THR A 112 -2.27 -5.65 -6.18
N ALA A 113 -1.23 -5.01 -5.60
CA ALA A 113 -1.02 -4.85 -4.16
C ALA A 113 -1.36 -3.41 -3.74
N GLY A 114 -2.59 -3.21 -3.31
CA GLY A 114 -3.14 -1.88 -3.02
C GLY A 114 -3.17 -1.50 -1.54
N MET A 115 -3.90 -0.42 -1.28
CA MET A 115 -4.19 0.10 0.05
C MET A 115 -5.63 0.62 0.07
N LEU A 116 -6.43 0.21 1.06
CA LEU A 116 -7.83 0.61 1.15
C LEU A 116 -7.99 1.79 2.11
N SER A 117 -8.52 2.90 1.60
CA SER A 117 -8.92 4.03 2.45
C SER A 117 -10.22 3.73 3.21
N PRO A 118 -10.46 4.39 4.36
CA PRO A 118 -11.69 4.20 5.13
C PRO A 118 -12.98 4.36 4.31
N LEU A 119 -13.00 5.29 3.35
CA LEU A 119 -14.16 5.48 2.48
C LEU A 119 -14.41 4.28 1.56
N VAL A 120 -13.35 3.68 1.01
CA VAL A 120 -13.47 2.48 0.17
C VAL A 120 -13.91 1.29 1.03
N ILE A 121 -13.37 1.12 2.24
CA ILE A 121 -13.78 0.07 3.18
C ILE A 121 -15.29 0.18 3.49
N LYS A 122 -15.74 1.37 3.89
CA LYS A 122 -17.17 1.61 4.18
C LYS A 122 -18.07 1.37 2.98
N ASP A 123 -17.60 1.69 1.80
CA ASP A 123 -18.32 1.48 0.55
C ASP A 123 -18.45 -0.01 0.20
N ILE A 124 -17.38 -0.78 0.37
CA ILE A 124 -17.41 -2.25 0.22
C ILE A 124 -18.45 -2.86 1.17
N ILE A 125 -18.49 -2.43 2.43
CA ILE A 125 -19.42 -2.94 3.43
C ILE A 125 -20.88 -2.52 3.13
N GLY A 126 -21.05 -1.25 2.78
CA GLY A 126 -22.36 -0.62 2.60
C GLY A 126 -23.02 -0.87 1.24
N ASN A 127 -22.31 -1.51 0.30
CA ASN A 127 -22.74 -1.68 -1.10
C ASN A 127 -23.12 -0.35 -1.79
N GLN A 128 -22.51 0.76 -1.36
CA GLN A 128 -22.54 2.01 -2.08
C GLN A 128 -21.52 1.90 -3.22
N SER A 129 -21.62 2.66 -4.28
CA SER A 129 -20.77 2.38 -5.46
C SER A 129 -19.79 3.49 -5.80
N LYS A 130 -19.85 4.66 -5.14
CA LYS A 130 -19.12 5.85 -5.61
C LYS A 130 -17.63 5.84 -5.26
N PRO A 131 -17.18 5.64 -4.01
CA PRO A 131 -15.76 5.52 -3.67
C PRO A 131 -15.08 4.34 -4.35
N ILE A 132 -15.72 3.15 -4.37
CA ILE A 132 -15.13 1.97 -5.00
C ILE A 132 -15.01 2.13 -6.52
N ASN A 133 -16.00 2.72 -7.18
CA ASN A 133 -15.92 2.99 -8.62
C ASN A 133 -14.79 3.98 -8.94
N LEU A 134 -14.61 5.03 -8.11
CA LEU A 134 -13.48 5.95 -8.28
C LEU A 134 -12.14 5.23 -8.05
N PHE A 135 -12.08 4.31 -7.10
CA PHE A 135 -10.90 3.48 -6.87
C PHE A 135 -10.57 2.65 -8.11
N ILE A 136 -11.53 1.87 -8.61
CA ILE A 136 -11.39 1.01 -9.79
C ILE A 136 -10.97 1.84 -11.03
N LEU A 137 -11.64 2.95 -11.31
CA LEU A 137 -11.32 3.84 -12.43
C LEU A 137 -9.91 4.45 -12.36
N ASN A 138 -9.31 4.50 -11.17
CA ASN A 138 -7.98 5.05 -10.96
C ASN A 138 -6.90 3.99 -10.73
N SER A 139 -7.26 2.72 -10.61
CA SER A 139 -6.36 1.58 -10.54
C SER A 139 -5.95 1.15 -11.95
N SER A 140 -4.71 0.74 -12.12
CA SER A 140 -4.20 0.22 -13.41
C SER A 140 -4.59 -1.23 -13.61
N GLU A 141 -4.72 -1.97 -12.52
CA GLU A 141 -5.09 -3.39 -12.48
C GLU A 141 -6.04 -3.66 -11.31
N PRO A 142 -6.88 -4.69 -11.38
CA PRO A 142 -7.69 -5.13 -10.24
C PRO A 142 -6.81 -5.53 -9.05
N LEU A 143 -7.25 -5.22 -7.83
CA LEU A 143 -6.53 -5.67 -6.66
C LEU A 143 -6.73 -7.17 -6.42
N SER A 144 -5.66 -7.84 -6.05
CA SER A 144 -5.64 -9.20 -5.50
C SER A 144 -5.18 -9.25 -4.04
N ALA A 145 -4.57 -8.16 -3.58
CA ALA A 145 -4.16 -7.96 -2.20
C ALA A 145 -4.24 -6.49 -1.81
N ALA A 146 -4.46 -6.19 -0.54
CA ALA A 146 -4.47 -4.82 -0.04
C ALA A 146 -4.06 -4.72 1.43
N ASN A 147 -3.38 -3.63 1.78
CA ASN A 147 -3.26 -3.18 3.15
C ASN A 147 -4.59 -2.59 3.61
N LEU A 148 -5.10 -3.05 4.75
CA LEU A 148 -6.39 -2.66 5.31
C LEU A 148 -6.30 -1.41 6.19
N CYS A 149 -5.10 -0.87 6.40
CA CYS A 149 -4.85 0.33 7.20
C CYS A 149 -5.48 0.25 8.60
N SER A 150 -5.15 -0.80 9.35
CA SER A 150 -5.68 -1.04 10.71
C SER A 150 -5.50 0.14 11.67
N SER A 151 -4.52 1.02 11.42
CA SER A 151 -4.36 2.30 12.11
C SER A 151 -5.59 3.22 12.01
N SER A 152 -6.48 3.00 11.04
CA SER A 152 -7.76 3.71 10.92
C SER A 152 -8.73 3.33 12.04
N CYS A 153 -8.61 2.13 12.62
CA CYS A 153 -9.38 1.73 13.81
C CYS A 153 -8.98 2.57 15.02
N SER A 154 -7.68 2.80 15.21
CA SER A 154 -7.16 3.64 16.31
C SER A 154 -7.59 5.11 16.20
N LYS A 155 -7.89 5.57 14.99
CA LYS A 155 -8.38 6.93 14.70
C LYS A 155 -9.92 7.04 14.71
N ASN A 156 -10.63 5.94 14.99
CA ASN A 156 -12.09 5.82 14.90
C ASN A 156 -12.66 6.10 13.49
N ASP A 157 -11.86 5.98 12.45
CA ASP A 157 -12.34 6.10 11.06
C ASP A 157 -13.12 4.86 10.64
N ILE A 158 -12.70 3.68 11.15
CA ILE A 158 -13.29 2.35 10.92
C ILE A 158 -13.37 1.64 12.28
N SER A 159 -14.47 0.96 12.57
CA SER A 159 -14.59 0.10 13.75
C SER A 159 -13.98 -1.29 13.48
N GLU A 160 -13.63 -2.03 14.55
CA GLU A 160 -13.16 -3.41 14.43
C GLU A 160 -14.19 -4.31 13.73
N VAL A 161 -15.47 -4.11 14.02
CA VAL A 161 -16.59 -4.85 13.38
C VAL A 161 -16.66 -4.53 11.87
N GLU A 162 -16.40 -3.30 11.46
CA GLU A 162 -16.33 -2.94 10.04
C GLU A 162 -15.11 -3.58 9.38
N MET A 163 -13.99 -3.65 10.09
CA MET A 163 -12.78 -4.31 9.59
C MET A 163 -13.02 -5.81 9.36
N GLU A 164 -13.62 -6.50 10.30
CA GLU A 164 -14.00 -7.91 10.14
C GLU A 164 -14.92 -8.12 8.93
N LYS A 165 -15.96 -7.27 8.79
CA LYS A 165 -16.90 -7.35 7.66
C LYS A 165 -16.24 -7.13 6.31
N VAL A 166 -15.28 -6.20 6.19
CA VAL A 166 -14.59 -6.00 4.90
C VAL A 166 -13.69 -7.19 4.57
N ILE A 167 -13.01 -7.78 5.56
CA ILE A 167 -12.20 -8.99 5.37
C ILE A 167 -13.09 -10.13 4.84
N GLU A 168 -14.21 -10.40 5.51
CA GLU A 168 -15.16 -11.42 5.07
C GLU A 168 -15.65 -11.18 3.63
N LYS A 169 -16.02 -9.94 3.30
CA LYS A 169 -16.50 -9.61 1.95
C LYS A 169 -15.43 -9.82 0.88
N LEU A 170 -14.17 -9.40 1.14
CA LEU A 170 -13.06 -9.58 0.22
C LEU A 170 -12.75 -11.06 -0.02
N LEU A 171 -12.76 -11.88 1.04
CA LEU A 171 -12.52 -13.32 0.94
C LEU A 171 -13.65 -14.07 0.21
N HIS A 172 -14.91 -13.63 0.35
CA HIS A 172 -16.05 -14.23 -0.35
C HIS A 172 -16.24 -13.73 -1.79
N ASN A 173 -15.80 -12.52 -2.08
CA ASN A 173 -15.90 -11.91 -3.41
C ASN A 173 -14.58 -11.22 -3.80
N PRO A 174 -13.56 -11.99 -4.17
CA PRO A 174 -12.24 -11.44 -4.54
C PRO A 174 -12.28 -10.56 -5.79
N PHE A 175 -13.33 -10.68 -6.62
CA PHE A 175 -13.48 -9.92 -7.86
C PHE A 175 -14.16 -8.56 -7.70
N ILE A 176 -14.33 -8.08 -6.47
CA ILE A 176 -15.01 -6.80 -6.19
C ILE A 176 -14.34 -5.58 -6.85
N PHE A 177 -13.06 -5.70 -7.23
CA PHE A 177 -12.29 -4.65 -7.92
C PHE A 177 -12.23 -4.86 -9.44
N HIS A 178 -12.89 -5.88 -9.99
CA HIS A 178 -12.95 -6.09 -11.42
C HIS A 178 -14.05 -5.22 -12.06
N HIS A 179 -13.83 -4.77 -13.29
CA HIS A 179 -14.78 -3.97 -14.08
C HIS A 179 -15.95 -4.82 -14.57
#